data_56c4e0a69f33a0866f115e9d17219662
#
_entry.id   56c4e0a69f33a0866f115e9d17219662
#
_cell.length_a   1.000
_cell.length_b   1.000
_cell.length_c   1.000
_cell.angle_alpha   90.00
_cell.angle_beta   90.00
_cell.angle_gamma   90.00
#
_symmetry.space_group_name_H-M   'P 1'
#
loop_
_entity.id
_entity.type
_entity.pdbx_description
1 polymer ?
#
loop_
_entity_poly.entity_id
_entity_poly.type
_entity_poly.pdbx_seq_one_letter_code
_entity_poly.pdbx_strand_id
1 'polypeptide(L)'
;NGRSRLVFALRVLALLTLLFALAFWAGNHVGWLMAIIIGFNLFFSPLVPLTDALANTWQKQIVMDYGRVRLWGSVAFVIGSALTGKLVSLFDYRAILAMLTLGTLSMLLGMLLRPSVMPLGESRAQTTAGWPAWRSLIGQNGRFLACVSLLQGAHAAYYGFSAIYWQEAGYSASTVGYLWSLGVVAEVIIFALSNRLFRRWGARDLLL
;
A
#
# COMPACT_ATOMS: atom_id res chain seq x y z
N ASN A 1 8.63 -22.73 14.81
CA ASN A 1 9.14 -21.35 14.86
C ASN A 1 8.88 -20.48 13.60
N GLY A 2 7.78 -20.71 12.88
CA GLY A 2 7.35 -19.85 11.75
C GLY A 2 6.89 -18.45 12.15
N ARG A 3 6.52 -18.25 13.41
CA ARG A 3 5.96 -17.01 14.00
C ARG A 3 6.95 -15.84 14.01
N SER A 4 8.21 -16.11 14.34
CA SER A 4 9.26 -15.10 14.35
C SER A 4 9.74 -14.72 12.95
N ARG A 5 9.60 -15.63 11.98
CA ARG A 5 10.11 -15.43 10.62
C ARG A 5 9.33 -14.38 9.83
N LEU A 6 7.99 -14.36 9.90
CA LEU A 6 7.19 -13.36 9.17
C LEU A 6 7.39 -11.96 9.74
N VAL A 7 7.35 -11.81 11.06
CA VAL A 7 7.62 -10.51 11.72
C VAL A 7 9.04 -10.05 11.45
N PHE A 8 10.00 -10.97 11.48
CA PHE A 8 11.39 -10.66 11.13
C PHE A 8 11.50 -10.23 9.66
N ALA A 9 10.86 -10.96 8.73
CA ALA A 9 10.85 -10.61 7.31
C ALA A 9 10.26 -9.20 7.08
N LEU A 10 9.15 -8.88 7.73
CA LEU A 10 8.53 -7.55 7.64
C LEU A 10 9.48 -6.44 8.14
N ARG A 11 10.19 -6.69 9.23
CA ARG A 11 11.18 -5.73 9.76
C ARG A 11 12.36 -5.54 8.82
N VAL A 12 12.86 -6.60 8.22
CA VAL A 12 13.95 -6.55 7.24
C VAL A 12 13.48 -5.79 5.99
N LEU A 13 12.29 -6.09 5.47
CA LEU A 13 11.72 -5.39 4.33
C LEU A 13 11.53 -3.89 4.63
N ALA A 14 11.01 -3.54 5.81
CA ALA A 14 10.84 -2.15 6.22
C ALA A 14 12.18 -1.41 6.36
N LEU A 15 13.20 -2.07 6.91
CA LEU A 15 14.56 -1.51 7.01
C LEU A 15 15.17 -1.26 5.63
N LEU A 16 15.08 -2.24 4.72
CA LEU A 16 15.57 -2.10 3.35
C LEU A 16 14.82 -0.99 2.61
N THR A 17 13.52 -0.90 2.77
CA THR A 17 12.70 0.19 2.20
C THR A 17 13.18 1.55 2.70
N LEU A 18 13.46 1.70 4.00
CA LEU A 18 14.00 2.94 4.58
C LEU A 18 15.38 3.27 4.01
N LEU A 19 16.26 2.28 3.86
CA LEU A 19 17.59 2.50 3.25
C LEU A 19 17.49 3.00 1.82
N PHE A 20 16.58 2.45 1.01
CA PHE A 20 16.32 2.95 -0.34
C PHE A 20 15.65 4.33 -0.34
N ALA A 21 14.78 4.63 0.63
CA ALA A 21 14.21 5.98 0.80
C ALA A 21 15.30 7.01 1.11
N LEU A 22 16.26 6.67 1.96
CA LEU A 22 17.43 7.51 2.25
C LEU A 22 18.36 7.66 1.03
N ALA A 23 18.49 6.62 0.21
CA ALA A 23 19.32 6.65 -0.98
C ALA A 23 18.83 7.65 -2.05
N PHE A 24 17.56 8.07 -2.02
CA PHE A 24 17.08 9.17 -2.88
C PHE A 24 17.78 10.51 -2.59
N TRP A 25 18.30 10.71 -1.40
CA TRP A 25 19.05 11.93 -1.03
C TRP A 25 20.46 11.98 -1.60
N ALA A 26 21.01 10.83 -2.04
CA ALA A 26 22.42 10.72 -2.44
C ALA A 26 22.71 11.20 -3.86
N GLY A 27 21.69 11.35 -4.72
CA GLY A 27 21.92 11.82 -6.10
C GLY A 27 20.69 11.89 -6.96
N ASN A 28 20.79 12.65 -8.06
CA ASN A 28 19.69 12.90 -9.02
C ASN A 28 19.99 12.33 -10.41
N HIS A 29 21.04 11.52 -10.57
CA HIS A 29 21.34 10.91 -11.84
C HIS A 29 20.29 9.87 -12.23
N VAL A 30 19.81 9.87 -13.47
CA VAL A 30 18.72 9.00 -13.94
C VAL A 30 18.97 7.53 -13.66
N GLY A 31 20.19 7.03 -13.95
CA GLY A 31 20.53 5.63 -13.68
C GLY A 31 20.49 5.28 -12.17
N TRP A 32 20.90 6.21 -11.31
CA TRP A 32 20.81 6.09 -9.86
C TRP A 32 19.34 6.02 -9.40
N LEU A 33 18.52 6.96 -9.87
CA LEU A 33 17.10 7.00 -9.54
C LEU A 33 16.36 5.74 -10.02
N MET A 34 16.66 5.23 -11.20
CA MET A 34 16.09 3.98 -11.70
C MET A 34 16.43 2.79 -10.79
N ALA A 35 17.70 2.66 -10.39
CA ALA A 35 18.12 1.60 -9.48
C ALA A 35 17.42 1.68 -8.12
N ILE A 36 17.31 2.90 -7.57
CA ILE A 36 16.66 3.11 -6.27
C ILE A 36 15.17 2.86 -6.35
N ILE A 37 14.47 3.31 -7.40
CA ILE A 37 13.03 3.08 -7.59
C ILE A 37 12.76 1.58 -7.68
N ILE A 38 13.56 0.83 -8.44
CA ILE A 38 13.43 -0.63 -8.54
C ILE A 38 13.62 -1.26 -7.16
N GLY A 39 14.71 -0.93 -6.47
CA GLY A 39 15.00 -1.47 -5.14
C GLY A 39 13.95 -1.09 -4.11
N PHE A 40 13.52 0.17 -4.06
CA PHE A 40 12.47 0.64 -3.18
C PHE A 40 11.16 -0.15 -3.38
N ASN A 41 10.69 -0.26 -4.63
CA ASN A 41 9.46 -0.99 -4.91
C ASN A 41 9.59 -2.49 -4.66
N LEU A 42 10.76 -3.09 -4.90
CA LEU A 42 11.00 -4.51 -4.63
C LEU A 42 10.77 -4.85 -3.14
N PHE A 43 11.15 -3.97 -2.24
CA PHE A 43 11.02 -4.18 -0.79
C PHE A 43 9.74 -3.57 -0.20
N PHE A 44 9.23 -2.48 -0.76
CA PHE A 44 8.02 -1.83 -0.29
C PHE A 44 6.74 -2.55 -0.72
N SER A 45 6.64 -2.96 -1.99
CA SER A 45 5.41 -3.56 -2.52
C SER A 45 4.92 -4.81 -1.77
N PRO A 46 5.79 -5.72 -1.29
CA PRO A 46 5.34 -6.87 -0.51
C PRO A 46 4.81 -6.51 0.89
N LEU A 47 5.16 -5.36 1.44
CA LEU A 47 4.78 -4.99 2.80
C LEU A 47 3.27 -4.88 2.99
N VAL A 48 2.56 -4.27 2.04
CA VAL A 48 1.10 -4.09 2.14
C VAL A 48 0.37 -5.44 2.17
N PRO A 49 0.51 -6.34 1.18
CA PRO A 49 -0.17 -7.62 1.21
C PRO A 49 0.27 -8.53 2.37
N LEU A 50 1.52 -8.44 2.80
CA LEU A 50 2.00 -9.22 3.95
C LEU A 50 1.43 -8.71 5.27
N THR A 51 1.30 -7.40 5.45
CA THR A 51 0.65 -6.81 6.63
C THR A 51 -0.84 -7.09 6.65
N ASP A 52 -1.52 -7.04 5.49
CA ASP A 52 -2.93 -7.41 5.37
C ASP A 52 -3.16 -8.89 5.71
N ALA A 53 -2.31 -9.78 5.19
CA ALA A 53 -2.37 -11.22 5.50
C ALA A 53 -2.11 -11.48 7.00
N LEU A 54 -1.16 -10.76 7.60
CA LEU A 54 -0.88 -10.84 9.03
C LEU A 54 -2.07 -10.37 9.85
N ALA A 55 -2.67 -9.24 9.50
CA ALA A 55 -3.83 -8.69 10.19
C ALA A 55 -5.06 -9.61 10.10
N ASN A 56 -5.31 -10.20 8.91
CA ASN A 56 -6.38 -11.17 8.72
C ASN A 56 -6.18 -12.45 9.57
N THR A 57 -4.94 -12.91 9.71
CA THR A 57 -4.62 -14.04 10.57
C THR A 57 -4.78 -13.67 12.04
N TRP A 58 -4.38 -12.47 12.40
CA TRP A 58 -4.45 -11.97 13.78
C TRP A 58 -5.88 -11.73 14.23
N GLN A 59 -6.76 -11.26 13.34
CA GLN A 59 -8.19 -11.07 13.60
C GLN A 59 -8.89 -12.36 14.08
N LYS A 60 -8.38 -13.52 13.66
CA LYS A 60 -8.91 -14.84 14.13
C LYS A 60 -8.54 -15.15 15.58
N GLN A 61 -7.59 -14.44 16.16
CA GLN A 61 -7.02 -14.73 17.49
C GLN A 61 -7.36 -13.67 18.55
N ILE A 62 -7.55 -12.44 18.11
CA ILE A 62 -7.90 -11.30 18.96
C ILE A 62 -9.16 -10.64 18.42
N VAL A 63 -9.96 -10.07 19.33
CA VAL A 63 -11.14 -9.28 18.94
C VAL A 63 -10.65 -7.97 18.33
N MET A 64 -10.46 -7.97 17.01
CA MET A 64 -10.03 -6.81 16.25
C MET A 64 -10.92 -6.64 15.02
N ASP A 65 -11.48 -5.46 14.86
CA ASP A 65 -12.19 -5.09 13.64
C ASP A 65 -11.16 -4.57 12.61
N TYR A 66 -10.78 -5.44 11.67
CA TYR A 66 -9.82 -5.09 10.64
C TYR A 66 -10.29 -3.91 9.77
N GLY A 67 -11.59 -3.78 9.52
CA GLY A 67 -12.14 -2.66 8.78
C GLY A 67 -11.83 -1.32 9.46
N ARG A 68 -11.98 -1.24 10.77
CA ARG A 68 -11.64 -0.05 11.56
C ARG A 68 -10.14 0.24 11.55
N VAL A 69 -9.31 -0.80 11.67
CA VAL A 69 -7.84 -0.63 11.60
C VAL A 69 -7.42 -0.08 10.23
N ARG A 70 -7.97 -0.63 9.15
CA ARG A 70 -7.71 -0.17 7.78
C ARG A 70 -8.18 1.28 7.54
N LEU A 71 -9.27 1.70 8.18
CA LEU A 71 -9.79 3.06 8.10
C LEU A 71 -8.76 4.10 8.59
N TRP A 72 -7.98 3.78 9.63
CA TRP A 72 -6.88 4.64 10.07
C TRP A 72 -5.79 4.84 9.00
N GLY A 73 -5.57 3.83 8.16
CA GLY A 73 -4.69 3.98 6.99
C GLY A 73 -5.19 5.03 6.01
N SER A 74 -6.50 5.05 5.73
CA SER A 74 -7.13 6.07 4.87
C SER A 74 -7.05 7.47 5.51
N VAL A 75 -7.26 7.59 6.80
CA VAL A 75 -7.10 8.87 7.54
C VAL A 75 -5.66 9.35 7.45
N ALA A 76 -4.70 8.46 7.67
CA ALA A 76 -3.28 8.79 7.56
C ALA A 76 -2.90 9.23 6.12
N PHE A 77 -3.49 8.60 5.10
CA PHE A 77 -3.29 9.00 3.71
C PHE A 77 -3.85 10.40 3.42
N VAL A 78 -5.06 10.71 3.88
CA VAL A 78 -5.69 12.04 3.72
C VAL A 78 -4.82 13.12 4.37
N ILE A 79 -4.39 12.90 5.61
CA ILE A 79 -3.52 13.85 6.32
C ILE A 79 -2.15 13.95 5.61
N GLY A 80 -1.57 12.83 5.26
CA GLY A 80 -0.26 12.76 4.62
C GLY A 80 -0.23 13.46 3.26
N SER A 81 -1.22 13.24 2.40
CA SER A 81 -1.30 13.87 1.07
C SER A 81 -1.53 15.37 1.16
N ALA A 82 -2.44 15.82 2.04
CA ALA A 82 -2.69 17.26 2.27
C ALA A 82 -1.46 17.96 2.85
N LEU A 83 -0.82 17.35 3.85
CA LEU A 83 0.39 17.89 4.47
C LEU A 83 1.55 17.94 3.48
N THR A 84 1.78 16.87 2.72
CA THR A 84 2.83 16.82 1.70
C THR A 84 2.62 17.87 0.64
N GLY A 85 1.40 18.03 0.13
CA GLY A 85 1.07 19.05 -0.85
C GLY A 85 1.36 20.46 -0.33
N LYS A 86 1.01 20.75 0.93
CA LYS A 86 1.33 22.03 1.58
C LYS A 86 2.82 22.23 1.79
N LEU A 87 3.54 21.22 2.23
CA LEU A 87 5.00 21.29 2.43
C LEU A 87 5.73 21.48 1.11
N VAL A 88 5.31 20.84 0.04
CA VAL A 88 5.89 21.03 -1.30
C VAL A 88 5.69 22.48 -1.78
N SER A 89 4.53 23.08 -1.53
CA SER A 89 4.32 24.48 -1.91
C SER A 89 5.15 25.47 -1.08
N LEU A 90 5.63 25.10 0.11
CA LEU A 90 6.44 25.95 1.00
C LEU A 90 7.95 25.70 0.86
N PHE A 91 8.36 24.46 0.70
CA PHE A 91 9.76 24.01 0.80
C PHE A 91 10.28 23.31 -0.46
N ASP A 92 9.50 23.36 -1.56
CA ASP A 92 9.85 22.72 -2.83
C ASP A 92 9.79 21.18 -2.77
N TYR A 93 10.16 20.53 -3.91
CA TYR A 93 10.08 19.07 -4.12
C TYR A 93 10.85 18.24 -3.07
N ARG A 94 11.84 18.83 -2.40
CA ARG A 94 12.58 18.16 -1.32
C ARG A 94 11.69 17.73 -0.16
N ALA A 95 10.55 18.40 0.03
CA ALA A 95 9.56 17.99 1.02
C ALA A 95 9.00 16.60 0.75
N ILE A 96 8.91 16.16 -0.51
CA ILE A 96 8.47 14.80 -0.87
C ILE A 96 9.44 13.76 -0.31
N LEU A 97 10.74 13.97 -0.49
CA LEU A 97 11.77 13.06 0.02
C LEU A 97 11.77 13.01 1.56
N ALA A 98 11.57 14.17 2.20
CA ALA A 98 11.48 14.23 3.66
C ALA A 98 10.25 13.45 4.16
N MET A 99 9.07 13.64 3.55
CA MET A 99 7.84 12.93 3.92
C MET A 99 7.94 11.43 3.64
N LEU A 100 8.56 11.01 2.52
CA LEU A 100 8.84 9.61 2.21
C LEU A 100 9.74 8.98 3.29
N THR A 101 10.82 9.66 3.65
CA THR A 101 11.77 9.18 4.66
C THR A 101 11.10 9.09 6.04
N LEU A 102 10.37 10.12 6.46
CA LEU A 102 9.63 10.12 7.72
C LEU A 102 8.55 9.02 7.75
N GLY A 103 7.82 8.83 6.65
CA GLY A 103 6.80 7.79 6.54
C GLY A 103 7.40 6.38 6.65
N THR A 104 8.49 6.10 5.94
CA THR A 104 9.16 4.80 6.02
C THR A 104 9.84 4.56 7.37
N LEU A 105 10.39 5.61 8.00
CA LEU A 105 10.93 5.54 9.36
C LEU A 105 9.80 5.23 10.37
N SER A 106 8.68 5.94 10.29
CA SER A 106 7.52 5.70 11.18
C SER A 106 6.97 4.28 11.03
N MET A 107 6.93 3.78 9.80
CA MET A 107 6.55 2.40 9.49
C MET A 107 7.51 1.40 10.17
N LEU A 108 8.82 1.60 10.05
CA LEU A 108 9.81 0.75 10.69
C LEU A 108 9.69 0.79 12.22
N LEU A 109 9.55 1.97 12.80
CA LEU A 109 9.37 2.13 14.25
C LEU A 109 8.11 1.40 14.73
N GLY A 110 6.98 1.53 13.99
CA GLY A 110 5.76 0.79 14.27
C GLY A 110 5.95 -0.74 14.24
N MET A 111 6.73 -1.25 13.29
CA MET A 111 7.03 -2.68 13.18
C MET A 111 8.03 -3.19 14.24
N LEU A 112 8.80 -2.30 14.86
CA LEU A 112 9.67 -2.67 15.97
C LEU A 112 8.91 -2.84 17.28
N LEU A 113 7.75 -2.24 17.42
CA LEU A 113 6.89 -2.45 18.59
C LEU A 113 6.50 -3.93 18.68
N ARG A 114 6.60 -4.48 19.88
CA ARG A 114 6.24 -5.88 20.13
C ARG A 114 4.75 -5.96 20.40
N PRO A 115 3.97 -6.70 19.58
CA PRO A 115 2.58 -6.95 19.91
C PRO A 115 2.47 -7.80 21.17
N SER A 116 1.48 -7.55 22.01
CA SER A 116 1.21 -8.31 23.22
C SER A 116 0.85 -9.78 22.94
N VAL A 117 0.20 -10.02 21.81
CA VAL A 117 -0.13 -11.35 21.30
C VAL A 117 0.52 -11.54 19.95
N MET A 118 1.40 -12.54 19.84
CA MET A 118 2.04 -12.89 18.57
C MET A 118 1.06 -13.63 17.65
N PRO A 119 0.88 -13.20 16.40
CA PRO A 119 0.02 -13.90 15.46
C PRO A 119 0.51 -15.31 15.21
N LEU A 120 -0.41 -16.27 15.32
CA LEU A 120 -0.18 -17.67 15.01
C LEU A 120 -0.24 -17.83 13.48
N GLY A 121 0.89 -18.09 12.84
CA GLY A 121 0.88 -18.52 11.45
C GLY A 121 0.07 -19.81 11.29
N GLU A 122 -0.81 -19.89 10.31
CA GLU A 122 -1.40 -21.17 9.91
C GLU A 122 -0.27 -22.13 9.56
N SER A 123 -0.37 -23.36 10.05
CA SER A 123 0.54 -24.44 9.66
C SER A 123 0.42 -24.57 8.14
N ARG A 124 1.51 -24.29 7.45
CA ARG A 124 1.59 -24.37 6.01
C ARG A 124 1.27 -25.81 5.62
N ALA A 125 0.05 -26.08 5.17
CA ALA A 125 -0.15 -27.23 4.31
C ALA A 125 0.88 -27.07 3.19
N GLN A 126 1.80 -28.00 3.10
CA GLN A 126 2.82 -28.04 2.05
C GLN A 126 2.11 -28.26 0.71
N THR A 127 1.55 -27.19 0.16
CA THR A 127 1.29 -27.15 -1.26
C THR A 127 2.65 -26.91 -1.91
N THR A 128 3.30 -27.97 -2.30
CA THR A 128 4.31 -27.97 -3.34
C THR A 128 3.60 -27.52 -4.62
N ALA A 129 3.33 -26.23 -4.73
CA ALA A 129 2.80 -25.62 -5.93
C ALA A 129 3.95 -25.59 -6.94
N GLY A 130 4.15 -26.73 -7.61
CA GLY A 130 5.05 -26.83 -8.73
C GLY A 130 4.52 -26.07 -9.95
N TRP A 131 5.37 -25.87 -10.94
CA TRP A 131 5.06 -25.21 -12.21
C TRP A 131 3.71 -25.61 -12.88
N PRO A 132 3.20 -26.85 -12.76
CA PRO A 132 1.86 -27.23 -13.24
C PRO A 132 0.70 -26.50 -12.55
N ALA A 133 0.83 -26.14 -11.26
CA ALA A 133 -0.22 -25.46 -10.53
C ALA A 133 -0.46 -24.01 -11.04
N TRP A 134 0.55 -23.34 -11.56
CA TRP A 134 0.43 -22.02 -12.19
C TRP A 134 -0.45 -22.05 -13.45
N ARG A 135 -0.26 -23.05 -14.29
CA ARG A 135 -1.06 -23.22 -15.52
C ARG A 135 -2.54 -23.47 -15.21
N SER A 136 -2.82 -24.27 -14.19
CA SER A 136 -4.18 -24.54 -13.73
C SER A 136 -4.83 -23.28 -13.14
N LEU A 137 -4.11 -22.50 -12.33
CA LEU A 137 -4.60 -21.24 -11.77
C LEU A 137 -4.91 -20.21 -12.84
N ILE A 138 -4.05 -20.05 -13.84
CA ILE A 138 -4.27 -19.12 -14.97
C ILE A 138 -5.45 -19.61 -15.82
N GLY A 139 -5.57 -20.91 -16.08
CA GLY A 139 -6.68 -21.45 -16.86
C GLY A 139 -8.04 -21.26 -16.19
N GLN A 140 -8.12 -21.45 -14.89
CA GLN A 140 -9.36 -21.35 -14.13
C GLN A 140 -9.75 -19.90 -13.79
N ASN A 141 -8.76 -19.03 -13.54
CA ASN A 141 -8.97 -17.67 -13.05
C ASN A 141 -8.47 -16.60 -14.02
N GLY A 142 -8.12 -16.96 -15.26
CA GLY A 142 -7.48 -16.03 -16.22
C GLY A 142 -8.27 -14.76 -16.50
N ARG A 143 -9.61 -14.86 -16.61
CA ARG A 143 -10.48 -13.69 -16.80
C ARG A 143 -10.45 -12.75 -15.59
N PHE A 144 -10.53 -13.31 -14.39
CA PHE A 144 -10.46 -12.56 -13.14
C PHE A 144 -9.09 -11.87 -13.00
N LEU A 145 -8.00 -12.60 -13.24
CA LEU A 145 -6.63 -12.06 -13.19
C LEU A 145 -6.44 -10.95 -14.22
N ALA A 146 -6.95 -11.12 -15.45
CA ALA A 146 -6.89 -10.08 -16.48
C ALA A 146 -7.67 -8.83 -16.06
N CYS A 147 -8.88 -8.98 -15.54
CA CYS A 147 -9.70 -7.88 -15.07
C CYS A 147 -9.01 -7.09 -13.94
N VAL A 148 -8.49 -7.80 -12.93
CA VAL A 148 -7.77 -7.18 -11.81
C VAL A 148 -6.49 -6.50 -12.28
N SER A 149 -5.76 -7.10 -13.24
CA SER A 149 -4.54 -6.51 -13.79
C SER A 149 -4.82 -5.23 -14.57
N LEU A 150 -5.89 -5.20 -15.37
CA LEU A 150 -6.32 -4.01 -16.10
C LEU A 150 -6.77 -2.89 -15.16
N LEU A 151 -7.55 -3.25 -14.12
CA LEU A 151 -8.00 -2.31 -13.10
C LEU A 151 -6.80 -1.71 -12.37
N GLN A 152 -5.83 -2.54 -11.99
CA GLN A 152 -4.63 -2.09 -11.30
C GLN A 152 -3.72 -1.26 -12.21
N GLY A 153 -3.66 -1.59 -13.50
CA GLY A 153 -2.95 -0.81 -14.52
C GLY A 153 -3.54 0.60 -14.70
N ALA A 154 -4.87 0.71 -14.79
CA ALA A 154 -5.57 1.99 -14.83
C ALA A 154 -5.31 2.82 -13.56
N HIS A 155 -5.31 2.17 -12.39
CA HIS A 155 -5.00 2.80 -11.12
C HIS A 155 -3.56 3.34 -11.07
N ALA A 156 -2.60 2.56 -11.58
CA ALA A 156 -1.20 2.98 -11.65
C ALA A 156 -1.01 4.21 -12.55
N ALA A 157 -1.71 4.29 -13.69
CA ALA A 157 -1.69 5.46 -14.56
C ALA A 157 -2.22 6.72 -13.84
N TYR A 158 -3.34 6.59 -13.14
CA TYR A 158 -3.90 7.67 -12.33
C TYR A 158 -2.91 8.11 -11.23
N TYR A 159 -2.37 7.18 -10.45
CA TYR A 159 -1.43 7.50 -9.38
C TYR A 159 -0.09 8.07 -9.89
N GLY A 160 0.39 7.63 -11.05
CA GLY A 160 1.67 8.08 -11.59
C GLY A 160 1.62 9.46 -12.25
N PHE A 161 0.51 9.81 -12.89
CA PHE A 161 0.46 10.96 -13.79
C PHE A 161 -0.53 12.06 -13.39
N SER A 162 -1.51 11.79 -12.51
CA SER A 162 -2.51 12.80 -12.15
C SER A 162 -1.92 14.06 -11.55
N ALA A 163 -0.92 13.92 -10.68
CA ALA A 163 -0.25 15.07 -10.07
C ALA A 163 0.44 15.97 -11.11
N ILE A 164 1.12 15.35 -12.08
CA ILE A 164 1.78 16.06 -13.18
C ILE A 164 0.73 16.79 -14.03
N TYR A 165 -0.33 16.08 -14.43
CA TYR A 165 -1.41 16.63 -15.23
C TYR A 165 -2.07 17.85 -14.57
N TRP A 166 -2.35 17.77 -13.27
CA TRP A 166 -2.96 18.90 -12.54
C TRP A 166 -1.99 20.06 -12.36
N GLN A 167 -0.71 19.81 -12.17
CA GLN A 167 0.30 20.88 -12.09
C GLN A 167 0.48 21.57 -13.43
N GLU A 168 0.49 20.85 -14.55
CA GLU A 168 0.52 21.43 -15.90
C GLU A 168 -0.76 22.23 -16.20
N ALA A 169 -1.90 21.85 -15.64
CA ALA A 169 -3.15 22.61 -15.71
C ALA A 169 -3.14 23.88 -14.82
N GLY A 170 -2.04 24.16 -14.12
CA GLY A 170 -1.84 25.37 -13.33
C GLY A 170 -2.25 25.27 -11.86
N TYR A 171 -2.61 24.05 -11.36
CA TYR A 171 -2.95 23.88 -9.95
C TYR A 171 -1.70 23.82 -9.08
N SER A 172 -1.78 24.44 -7.89
CA SER A 172 -0.70 24.40 -6.90
C SER A 172 -0.52 23.00 -6.30
N ALA A 173 0.68 22.70 -5.79
CA ALA A 173 0.95 21.45 -5.10
C ALA A 173 0.01 21.20 -3.91
N SER A 174 -0.39 22.25 -3.20
CA SER A 174 -1.40 22.15 -2.14
C SER A 174 -2.76 21.70 -2.68
N THR A 175 -3.21 22.25 -3.80
CA THR A 175 -4.46 21.86 -4.44
C THR A 175 -4.41 20.41 -4.89
N VAL A 176 -3.31 19.97 -5.45
CA VAL A 176 -3.07 18.56 -5.83
C VAL A 176 -3.19 17.63 -4.61
N GLY A 177 -2.58 18.00 -3.48
CA GLY A 177 -2.70 17.26 -2.22
C GLY A 177 -4.15 17.15 -1.72
N TYR A 178 -4.93 18.23 -1.83
CA TYR A 178 -6.36 18.22 -1.47
C TYR A 178 -7.21 17.37 -2.43
N LEU A 179 -6.93 17.40 -3.73
CA LEU A 179 -7.62 16.53 -4.71
C LEU A 179 -7.39 15.04 -4.41
N TRP A 180 -6.16 14.68 -4.06
CA TRP A 180 -5.83 13.33 -3.59
C TRP A 180 -6.58 12.95 -2.32
N SER A 181 -6.60 13.85 -1.35
CA SER A 181 -7.33 13.66 -0.09
C SER A 181 -8.82 13.47 -0.32
N LEU A 182 -9.42 14.28 -1.21
CA LEU A 182 -10.84 14.18 -1.56
C LEU A 182 -11.19 12.83 -2.19
N GLY A 183 -10.33 12.30 -3.06
CA GLY A 183 -10.51 10.98 -3.66
C GLY A 183 -10.59 9.88 -2.61
N VAL A 184 -9.69 9.89 -1.62
CA VAL A 184 -9.70 8.90 -0.54
C VAL A 184 -10.88 9.10 0.42
N VAL A 185 -11.29 10.33 0.71
CA VAL A 185 -12.50 10.58 1.51
C VAL A 185 -13.73 10.02 0.82
N ALA A 186 -13.87 10.19 -0.50
CA ALA A 186 -14.96 9.60 -1.27
C ALA A 186 -14.93 8.06 -1.20
N GLU A 187 -13.76 7.44 -1.32
CA GLU A 187 -13.57 5.99 -1.15
C GLU A 187 -14.03 5.53 0.24
N VAL A 188 -13.62 6.21 1.30
CA VAL A 188 -14.02 5.88 2.69
C VAL A 188 -15.53 5.98 2.87
N ILE A 189 -16.18 7.01 2.29
CA ILE A 189 -17.64 7.17 2.34
C ILE A 189 -18.33 5.99 1.64
N ILE A 190 -17.87 5.61 0.46
CA ILE A 190 -18.44 4.46 -0.28
C ILE A 190 -18.25 3.17 0.53
N PHE A 191 -17.10 2.92 1.12
CA PHE A 191 -16.88 1.75 1.97
C PHE A 191 -17.78 1.75 3.22
N ALA A 192 -17.94 2.90 3.87
CA ALA A 192 -18.82 3.01 5.03
C ALA A 192 -20.30 2.76 4.67
N LEU A 193 -20.71 3.18 3.48
CA LEU A 193 -22.07 2.98 2.98
C LEU A 193 -22.26 1.64 2.26
N SER A 194 -21.20 0.91 1.96
CA SER A 194 -21.22 -0.31 1.14
C SER A 194 -22.21 -1.36 1.66
N ASN A 195 -22.27 -1.56 2.97
CA ASN A 195 -23.20 -2.48 3.61
C ASN A 195 -24.69 -2.09 3.39
N ARG A 196 -24.98 -0.79 3.15
CA ARG A 196 -26.33 -0.31 2.86
C ARG A 196 -26.62 -0.34 1.38
N LEU A 197 -25.67 0.09 0.54
CA LEU A 197 -25.78 0.20 -0.91
C LEU A 197 -25.82 -1.18 -1.57
N PHE A 198 -24.95 -2.09 -1.11
CA PHE A 198 -24.74 -3.39 -1.75
C PHE A 198 -25.29 -4.57 -0.97
N ARG A 199 -26.17 -4.32 0.00
CA ARG A 199 -26.77 -5.35 0.88
C ARG A 199 -27.50 -6.46 0.09
N ARG A 200 -27.96 -6.15 -1.13
CA ARG A 200 -28.73 -7.08 -1.98
C ARG A 200 -27.88 -7.71 -3.09
N TRP A 201 -26.63 -7.29 -3.23
CA TRP A 201 -25.73 -7.70 -4.31
C TRP A 201 -24.66 -8.62 -3.77
N GLY A 202 -24.47 -9.75 -4.43
CA GLY A 202 -23.35 -10.64 -4.11
C GLY A 202 -22.02 -10.06 -4.61
N ALA A 203 -20.90 -10.49 -4.03
CA ALA A 203 -19.57 -10.07 -4.50
C ALA A 203 -19.37 -10.36 -6.01
N ARG A 204 -20.06 -11.37 -6.54
CA ARG A 204 -20.01 -11.76 -7.95
C ARG A 204 -20.74 -10.77 -8.84
N ASP A 205 -21.86 -10.24 -8.38
CA ASP A 205 -22.70 -9.27 -9.12
C ASP A 205 -22.07 -7.87 -9.14
N LEU A 206 -21.14 -7.60 -8.21
CA LEU A 206 -20.39 -6.34 -8.14
C LEU A 206 -19.14 -6.33 -9.04
N LEU A 207 -18.69 -7.50 -9.50
CA LEU A 207 -17.51 -7.66 -10.34
C LEU A 207 -17.85 -7.86 -11.83
N LEU A 208 -19.11 -8.07 -12.15
CA LEU A 208 -19.66 -8.19 -13.50
C LEU A 208 -20.40 -6.94 -13.92
#